data_12e837a5eeb8c40d81d6bfb28a3f51c3
#
_entry.id   12e837a5eeb8c40d81d6bfb28a3f51c3
#
_cell.length_a   1.000
_cell.length_b   1.000
_cell.length_c   1.000
_cell.angle_alpha   90.00
_cell.angle_beta   90.00
_cell.angle_gamma   90.00
#
_symmetry.space_group_name_H-M   'P 1'
#
loop_
_entity.id
_entity.type
_entity.pdbx_description
1 polymer ?
#
loop_
_entity_poly.entity_id
_entity_poly.type
_entity_poly.pdbx_seq_one_letter_code
_entity_poly.pdbx_strand_id
1 'polypeptide(L)'
;YQNFPQRINDENNRSENVTNAGLWIQSQLESYGYEVSTHDFTHFNFTGTNYFVTKPGKSDKTIIIGAHYDSMPTAGVDDNGSGVSVLLELAHRFYDMDTPCTLQFVFFDTEEYGAYAGSSCFVYTYLMTNNLLDDVLCCINIDSIAGGDRLYGYGGEYDEDGKLTREWVYDEANLIADDLGLDLYTLPEQVTEFQSPTRLLGSDSYYFAKEGIPYLYMEASLWCNDDGTGGNDETHLTCHYQTANEAFASTGGQIMHTEFDDLNRLNELLPGRVQKNLHDASAIVTGMLLDISPNTEAGIAAGKAAASAATQEESSSTDNSIEENVSEDSSFEND
;
A
#
# COMPACT_ATOMS: atom_id res chain seq x y z
N TYR A 1 16.68 7.40 -9.13
CA TYR A 1 15.94 6.79 -10.25
C TYR A 1 15.92 7.66 -11.49
N GLN A 2 15.89 8.97 -11.38
CA GLN A 2 16.00 9.86 -12.54
C GLN A 2 17.24 9.58 -13.41
N ASN A 3 18.27 8.94 -12.87
CA ASN A 3 19.45 8.50 -13.62
C ASN A 3 19.22 7.23 -14.46
N PHE A 4 18.11 6.52 -14.26
CA PHE A 4 17.73 5.31 -14.98
C PHE A 4 16.31 5.45 -15.53
N PRO A 5 16.04 6.40 -16.46
CA PRO A 5 14.72 6.56 -17.05
C PRO A 5 14.40 5.38 -17.97
N GLN A 6 13.12 5.12 -18.20
CA GLN A 6 12.67 4.07 -19.11
C GLN A 6 13.24 2.69 -18.75
N ARG A 7 12.95 2.25 -17.52
CA ARG A 7 13.34 0.92 -17.01
C ARG A 7 12.42 -0.16 -17.55
N ILE A 8 12.36 -0.26 -18.89
CA ILE A 8 11.40 -1.09 -19.60
C ILE A 8 11.80 -2.55 -19.55
N ASN A 9 10.86 -3.42 -19.23
CA ASN A 9 10.97 -4.86 -19.36
C ASN A 9 9.71 -5.45 -20.02
N ASP A 10 9.55 -5.21 -21.31
CA ASP A 10 8.46 -5.79 -22.11
C ASP A 10 8.86 -7.14 -22.74
N GLU A 11 7.90 -7.84 -23.34
CA GLU A 11 8.08 -9.19 -23.94
C GLU A 11 9.25 -9.31 -24.92
N ASN A 12 9.64 -8.22 -25.54
CA ASN A 12 10.63 -8.21 -26.64
C ASN A 12 11.86 -7.37 -26.32
N ASN A 13 11.81 -6.61 -25.23
CA ASN A 13 12.83 -5.61 -24.93
C ASN A 13 13.05 -5.45 -23.42
N ARG A 14 14.17 -5.93 -22.93
CA ARG A 14 14.67 -5.57 -21.61
C ARG A 14 15.70 -4.45 -21.76
N SER A 15 15.36 -3.27 -21.29
CA SER A 15 16.27 -2.12 -21.38
C SER A 15 17.51 -2.30 -20.49
N GLU A 16 18.61 -1.70 -20.89
CA GLU A 16 19.82 -1.65 -20.06
C GLU A 16 19.54 -0.88 -18.76
N ASN A 17 18.65 0.10 -18.79
CA ASN A 17 18.31 0.91 -17.62
C ASN A 17 17.62 0.12 -16.51
N VAL A 18 16.73 -0.84 -16.81
CA VAL A 18 16.14 -1.68 -15.77
C VAL A 18 17.20 -2.57 -15.12
N THR A 19 18.13 -3.13 -15.91
CA THR A 19 19.23 -3.91 -15.39
C THR A 19 20.16 -3.07 -14.51
N ASN A 20 20.53 -1.86 -14.98
CA ASN A 20 21.38 -0.95 -14.21
C ASN A 20 20.71 -0.46 -12.92
N ALA A 21 19.39 -0.24 -12.94
CA ALA A 21 18.64 0.12 -11.75
C ALA A 21 18.67 -1.00 -10.69
N GLY A 22 18.46 -2.25 -11.10
CA GLY A 22 18.57 -3.41 -10.19
C GLY A 22 19.97 -3.55 -9.59
N LEU A 23 21.02 -3.44 -10.41
CA LEU A 23 22.41 -3.48 -9.92
C LEU A 23 22.72 -2.30 -9.00
N TRP A 24 22.16 -1.13 -9.25
CA TRP A 24 22.29 0.03 -8.36
C TRP A 24 21.59 -0.21 -7.02
N ILE A 25 20.36 -0.77 -7.01
CA ILE A 25 19.66 -1.18 -5.79
C ILE A 25 20.54 -2.13 -4.98
N GLN A 26 21.06 -3.17 -5.62
CA GLN A 26 21.98 -4.11 -4.99
C GLN A 26 23.15 -3.36 -4.33
N SER A 27 23.80 -2.47 -5.05
CA SER A 27 24.96 -1.72 -4.53
C SER A 27 24.61 -0.82 -3.33
N GLN A 28 23.38 -0.25 -3.29
CA GLN A 28 22.92 0.53 -2.14
C GLN A 28 22.74 -0.38 -0.92
N LEU A 29 22.04 -1.50 -1.07
CA LEU A 29 21.80 -2.45 0.02
C LEU A 29 23.11 -3.04 0.58
N GLU A 30 24.05 -3.39 -0.29
CA GLU A 30 25.41 -3.82 0.10
C GLU A 30 26.16 -2.71 0.87
N SER A 31 25.99 -1.45 0.47
CA SER A 31 26.60 -0.31 1.17
C SER A 31 26.03 -0.08 2.57
N TYR A 32 24.80 -0.52 2.84
CA TYR A 32 24.17 -0.52 4.17
C TYR A 32 24.64 -1.69 5.04
N GLY A 33 25.33 -2.68 4.45
CA GLY A 33 25.86 -3.86 5.14
C GLY A 33 25.07 -5.15 4.93
N TYR A 34 24.04 -5.13 4.08
CA TYR A 34 23.28 -6.35 3.78
C TYR A 34 24.01 -7.29 2.85
N GLU A 35 23.77 -8.59 3.04
CA GLU A 35 23.97 -9.59 2.01
C GLU A 35 22.71 -9.64 1.13
N VAL A 36 22.85 -9.24 -0.13
CA VAL A 36 21.73 -9.14 -1.05
C VAL A 36 21.48 -10.50 -1.71
N SER A 37 20.24 -10.93 -1.64
CA SER A 37 19.74 -12.10 -2.36
C SER A 37 19.08 -11.70 -3.66
N THR A 38 19.15 -12.58 -4.67
CA THR A 38 18.46 -12.42 -5.94
C THR A 38 17.53 -13.59 -6.20
N HIS A 39 16.43 -13.30 -6.88
CA HIS A 39 15.51 -14.30 -7.40
C HIS A 39 15.32 -14.05 -8.89
N ASP A 40 16.07 -14.80 -9.70
CA ASP A 40 15.91 -14.79 -11.15
C ASP A 40 14.66 -15.57 -11.55
N PHE A 41 13.87 -15.04 -12.46
CA PHE A 41 12.65 -15.70 -12.90
C PHE A 41 12.45 -15.61 -14.41
N THR A 42 11.61 -16.51 -14.90
CA THR A 42 11.03 -16.47 -16.24
C THR A 42 9.52 -16.70 -16.10
N HIS A 43 8.73 -15.76 -16.59
CA HIS A 43 7.28 -15.84 -16.59
C HIS A 43 6.77 -15.56 -18.01
N PHE A 44 6.22 -16.58 -18.69
CA PHE A 44 5.93 -16.51 -20.13
C PHE A 44 7.16 -16.06 -20.92
N ASN A 45 7.11 -14.90 -21.56
CA ASN A 45 8.19 -14.33 -22.36
C ASN A 45 9.05 -13.31 -21.58
N PHE A 46 8.70 -13.03 -20.32
CA PHE A 46 9.45 -12.10 -19.49
C PHE A 46 10.54 -12.81 -18.71
N THR A 47 11.68 -12.17 -18.61
CA THR A 47 12.75 -12.57 -17.69
C THR A 47 13.09 -11.39 -16.80
N GLY A 48 13.28 -11.64 -15.52
CA GLY A 48 13.56 -10.59 -14.56
C GLY A 48 14.36 -11.09 -13.37
N THR A 49 14.76 -10.18 -12.51
CA THR A 49 15.48 -10.44 -11.28
C THR A 49 14.90 -9.63 -10.15
N ASN A 50 14.27 -10.27 -9.18
CA ASN A 50 13.94 -9.60 -7.92
C ASN A 50 15.18 -9.50 -7.04
N TYR A 51 15.42 -8.35 -6.43
CA TYR A 51 16.47 -8.14 -5.43
C TYR A 51 15.83 -8.04 -4.06
N PHE A 52 16.43 -8.69 -3.06
CA PHE A 52 15.87 -8.61 -1.73
C PHE A 52 16.90 -8.79 -0.63
N VAL A 53 16.59 -8.29 0.55
CA VAL A 53 17.36 -8.49 1.77
C VAL A 53 16.43 -8.92 2.90
N THR A 54 16.96 -9.76 3.78
CA THR A 54 16.23 -10.21 4.96
C THR A 54 16.94 -9.71 6.21
N LYS A 55 16.20 -8.98 7.04
CA LYS A 55 16.65 -8.51 8.35
C LYS A 55 15.97 -9.33 9.42
N PRO A 56 16.68 -10.18 10.15
CA PRO A 56 16.11 -11.00 11.22
C PRO A 56 15.46 -10.15 12.33
N GLY A 57 14.29 -10.56 12.79
CA GLY A 57 13.58 -9.99 13.92
C GLY A 57 13.60 -10.90 15.14
N LYS A 58 12.79 -10.58 16.15
CA LYS A 58 12.59 -11.42 17.33
C LYS A 58 11.75 -12.67 17.04
N SER A 59 10.94 -12.61 15.99
CA SER A 59 10.12 -13.72 15.48
C SER A 59 10.55 -14.06 14.05
N ASP A 60 10.43 -15.34 13.69
CA ASP A 60 10.63 -15.82 12.32
C ASP A 60 9.45 -15.44 11.40
N LYS A 61 8.31 -15.00 11.96
CA LYS A 61 7.23 -14.44 11.15
C LYS A 61 7.71 -13.20 10.40
N THR A 62 7.43 -13.15 9.10
CA THR A 62 8.05 -12.22 8.17
C THR A 62 7.03 -11.20 7.69
N ILE A 63 7.39 -9.92 7.73
CA ILE A 63 6.70 -8.85 7.02
C ILE A 63 7.47 -8.62 5.72
N ILE A 64 6.78 -8.71 4.58
CA ILE A 64 7.34 -8.37 3.28
C ILE A 64 6.98 -6.92 2.98
N ILE A 65 8.00 -6.11 2.65
CA ILE A 65 7.85 -4.73 2.20
C ILE A 65 8.36 -4.70 0.75
N GLY A 66 7.50 -4.30 -0.18
CA GLY A 66 7.77 -4.38 -1.61
C GLY A 66 7.55 -3.10 -2.38
N ALA A 67 8.30 -2.94 -3.47
CA ALA A 67 8.10 -1.93 -4.50
C ALA A 67 8.72 -2.44 -5.80
N HIS A 68 8.08 -2.19 -6.94
CA HIS A 68 8.69 -2.53 -8.22
C HIS A 68 9.71 -1.49 -8.67
N TYR A 69 10.67 -1.90 -9.48
CA TYR A 69 11.73 -1.01 -9.94
C TYR A 69 11.79 -0.83 -11.47
N ASP A 70 11.01 -1.58 -12.23
CA ASP A 70 10.79 -1.30 -13.66
C ASP A 70 9.89 -0.05 -13.83
N SER A 71 9.64 0.38 -15.03
CA SER A 71 8.75 1.52 -15.33
C SER A 71 8.27 1.48 -16.76
N MET A 72 7.17 2.14 -17.06
CA MET A 72 6.76 2.52 -18.41
C MET A 72 7.82 3.41 -19.07
N PRO A 73 7.68 3.78 -20.37
CA PRO A 73 8.67 4.60 -21.08
C PRO A 73 8.67 6.08 -20.64
N THR A 74 8.75 6.30 -19.34
CA THR A 74 8.81 7.59 -18.62
C THR A 74 10.09 7.67 -17.79
N ALA A 75 10.28 8.72 -17.00
CA ALA A 75 11.35 8.75 -16.02
C ALA A 75 11.06 7.80 -14.83
N GLY A 76 9.77 7.49 -14.57
CA GLY A 76 9.37 6.53 -13.54
C GLY A 76 9.74 6.98 -12.13
N VAL A 77 9.57 8.27 -11.83
CA VAL A 77 9.93 8.84 -10.53
C VAL A 77 8.82 8.61 -9.52
N ASP A 78 7.57 8.85 -9.94
CA ASP A 78 6.38 8.52 -9.18
C ASP A 78 6.19 7.01 -9.23
N ASP A 79 6.14 6.45 -10.41
CA ASP A 79 5.86 5.06 -10.71
C ASP A 79 7.10 4.31 -11.25
N ASN A 80 7.83 3.54 -10.41
CA ASN A 80 7.73 3.47 -8.97
C ASN A 80 9.10 3.75 -8.31
N GLY A 81 9.78 4.78 -8.79
CA GLY A 81 11.02 5.29 -8.13
C GLY A 81 10.73 5.79 -6.71
N SER A 82 9.49 6.23 -6.45
CA SER A 82 9.05 6.71 -5.15
C SER A 82 9.01 5.58 -4.11
N GLY A 83 8.35 4.48 -4.41
CA GLY A 83 8.30 3.31 -3.54
C GLY A 83 9.68 2.71 -3.30
N VAL A 84 10.50 2.57 -4.36
CA VAL A 84 11.88 2.12 -4.22
C VAL A 84 12.70 3.02 -3.30
N SER A 85 12.49 4.35 -3.37
CA SER A 85 13.23 5.29 -2.51
C SER A 85 12.87 5.12 -1.04
N VAL A 86 11.59 4.95 -0.72
CA VAL A 86 11.12 4.65 0.64
C VAL A 86 11.64 3.30 1.10
N LEU A 87 11.58 2.28 0.23
CA LEU A 87 12.04 0.94 0.57
C LEU A 87 13.55 0.88 0.90
N LEU A 88 14.38 1.60 0.13
CA LEU A 88 15.83 1.72 0.42
C LEU A 88 16.08 2.46 1.72
N GLU A 89 15.33 3.53 2.01
CA GLU A 89 15.46 4.29 3.25
C GLU A 89 15.07 3.44 4.46
N LEU A 90 13.97 2.68 4.37
CA LEU A 90 13.55 1.74 5.40
C LEU A 90 14.59 0.64 5.62
N ALA A 91 15.10 0.02 4.56
CA ALA A 91 16.14 -0.99 4.66
C ALA A 91 17.39 -0.43 5.38
N HIS A 92 17.84 0.78 5.03
CA HIS A 92 18.96 1.44 5.71
C HIS A 92 18.67 1.70 7.18
N ARG A 93 17.50 2.25 7.51
CA ARG A 93 17.08 2.58 8.87
C ARG A 93 17.01 1.36 9.77
N PHE A 94 16.46 0.25 9.26
CA PHE A 94 16.21 -0.96 10.04
C PHE A 94 17.41 -1.90 10.14
N TYR A 95 18.53 -1.63 9.46
CA TYR A 95 19.68 -2.54 9.44
C TYR A 95 20.12 -2.97 10.85
N ASP A 96 20.29 -2.03 11.76
CA ASP A 96 20.74 -2.27 13.14
C ASP A 96 19.60 -2.19 14.19
N MET A 97 18.32 -2.00 13.77
CA MET A 97 17.20 -1.86 14.70
C MET A 97 16.60 -3.21 15.07
N ASP A 98 16.26 -3.38 16.34
CA ASP A 98 15.46 -4.52 16.80
C ASP A 98 14.01 -4.39 16.30
N THR A 99 13.45 -5.48 15.75
CA THR A 99 12.06 -5.54 15.27
C THR A 99 11.34 -6.75 15.84
N PRO A 100 10.01 -6.67 16.08
CA PRO A 100 9.23 -7.80 16.57
C PRO A 100 9.22 -8.98 15.58
N CYS A 101 9.14 -8.67 14.29
CA CYS A 101 9.11 -9.62 13.18
C CYS A 101 10.36 -9.50 12.32
N THR A 102 10.66 -10.55 11.58
CA THR A 102 11.64 -10.53 10.49
C THR A 102 11.12 -9.63 9.38
N LEU A 103 11.98 -8.78 8.80
CA LEU A 103 11.64 -7.90 7.69
C LEU A 103 12.32 -8.41 6.41
N GLN A 104 11.56 -8.44 5.33
CA GLN A 104 12.10 -8.74 4.01
C GLN A 104 11.76 -7.59 3.06
N PHE A 105 12.79 -6.85 2.63
CA PHE A 105 12.66 -5.74 1.69
C PHE A 105 12.88 -6.28 0.27
N VAL A 106 11.83 -6.24 -0.57
CA VAL A 106 11.83 -6.88 -1.89
C VAL A 106 11.60 -5.84 -2.98
N PHE A 107 12.52 -5.78 -3.93
CA PHE A 107 12.44 -4.93 -5.11
C PHE A 107 12.04 -5.80 -6.30
N PHE A 108 10.79 -5.65 -6.74
CA PHE A 108 10.21 -6.48 -7.79
C PHE A 108 10.58 -5.96 -9.18
N ASP A 109 10.79 -6.88 -10.12
CA ASP A 109 11.00 -6.61 -11.53
C ASP A 109 9.72 -6.95 -12.32
N THR A 110 9.48 -6.28 -13.43
CA THR A 110 8.44 -6.66 -14.40
C THR A 110 7.01 -6.59 -13.82
N GLU A 111 6.70 -5.49 -13.17
CA GLU A 111 5.34 -5.16 -12.75
C GLU A 111 4.52 -4.68 -13.94
N GLU A 112 5.03 -3.68 -14.67
CA GLU A 112 4.36 -2.83 -15.63
C GLU A 112 3.84 -3.58 -16.89
N TYR A 113 4.62 -4.49 -17.41
CA TYR A 113 4.29 -5.21 -18.63
C TYR A 113 3.94 -6.67 -18.43
N GLY A 114 4.34 -7.23 -17.32
CA GLY A 114 4.26 -8.66 -17.06
C GLY A 114 3.11 -9.08 -16.15
N ALA A 115 2.12 -8.26 -15.92
CA ALA A 115 1.06 -8.51 -14.96
C ALA A 115 1.62 -8.91 -13.57
N TYR A 116 2.50 -8.08 -13.03
CA TYR A 116 3.17 -8.28 -11.74
C TYR A 116 4.03 -9.54 -11.71
N ALA A 117 4.74 -9.83 -12.81
CA ALA A 117 5.48 -11.09 -12.96
C ALA A 117 6.53 -11.31 -11.87
N GLY A 118 7.20 -10.24 -11.42
CA GLY A 118 8.17 -10.29 -10.33
C GLY A 118 7.59 -10.79 -9.03
N SER A 119 6.53 -10.17 -8.56
CA SER A 119 5.83 -10.56 -7.32
C SER A 119 5.14 -11.91 -7.46
N SER A 120 4.52 -12.19 -8.61
CA SER A 120 3.95 -13.51 -8.92
C SER A 120 4.98 -14.62 -8.76
N CYS A 121 6.12 -14.49 -9.44
CA CYS A 121 7.18 -15.47 -9.34
C CYS A 121 7.79 -15.54 -7.94
N PHE A 122 7.89 -14.41 -7.23
CA PHE A 122 8.38 -14.41 -5.86
C PHE A 122 7.47 -15.23 -4.93
N VAL A 123 6.14 -15.08 -5.05
CA VAL A 123 5.19 -15.89 -4.29
C VAL A 123 5.28 -17.35 -4.68
N TYR A 124 5.12 -17.70 -5.96
CA TYR A 124 4.94 -19.07 -6.39
C TYR A 124 6.23 -19.87 -6.54
N THR A 125 7.33 -19.24 -6.98
CA THR A 125 8.57 -19.95 -7.29
C THR A 125 9.67 -19.74 -6.25
N TYR A 126 9.56 -18.71 -5.39
CA TYR A 126 10.49 -18.53 -4.27
C TYR A 126 9.83 -18.89 -2.94
N LEU A 127 8.79 -18.20 -2.48
CA LEU A 127 8.21 -18.42 -1.15
C LEU A 127 7.60 -19.83 -1.01
N MET A 128 6.70 -20.21 -1.92
CA MET A 128 6.03 -21.51 -1.85
C MET A 128 7.02 -22.68 -2.03
N THR A 129 7.95 -22.56 -2.99
CA THR A 129 8.92 -23.65 -3.26
C THR A 129 9.87 -23.89 -2.08
N ASN A 130 10.18 -22.84 -1.31
CA ASN A 130 11.03 -22.92 -0.12
C ASN A 130 10.23 -23.13 1.18
N ASN A 131 8.89 -23.30 1.13
CA ASN A 131 8.00 -23.43 2.28
C ASN A 131 8.07 -22.22 3.24
N LEU A 132 8.18 -21.02 2.69
CA LEU A 132 8.29 -19.77 3.45
C LEU A 132 6.96 -18.99 3.51
N LEU A 133 5.97 -19.34 2.66
CA LEU A 133 4.73 -18.59 2.55
C LEU A 133 3.93 -18.58 3.86
N ASP A 134 3.88 -19.69 4.58
CA ASP A 134 3.16 -19.81 5.86
C ASP A 134 3.77 -18.95 6.98
N ASP A 135 4.99 -18.46 6.80
CA ASP A 135 5.66 -17.55 7.74
C ASP A 135 5.47 -16.07 7.38
N VAL A 136 4.89 -15.78 6.22
CA VAL A 136 4.56 -14.41 5.84
C VAL A 136 3.33 -13.96 6.63
N LEU A 137 3.53 -12.93 7.45
CA LEU A 137 2.48 -12.34 8.28
C LEU A 137 1.62 -11.35 7.48
N CYS A 138 2.26 -10.51 6.70
CA CYS A 138 1.61 -9.58 5.78
C CYS A 138 2.59 -9.06 4.71
N CYS A 139 2.01 -8.42 3.69
CA CYS A 139 2.75 -7.70 2.65
C CYS A 139 2.40 -6.21 2.68
N ILE A 140 3.40 -5.33 2.68
CA ILE A 140 3.24 -3.89 2.53
C ILE A 140 3.81 -3.52 1.15
N ASN A 141 2.96 -3.15 0.22
CA ASN A 141 3.33 -2.72 -1.12
C ASN A 141 3.26 -1.21 -1.25
N ILE A 142 4.34 -0.57 -1.69
CA ILE A 142 4.45 0.88 -1.83
C ILE A 142 4.61 1.20 -3.30
N ASP A 143 3.63 1.93 -3.87
CA ASP A 143 3.60 2.18 -5.29
C ASP A 143 3.03 3.56 -5.60
N SER A 144 3.71 4.30 -6.51
CA SER A 144 3.25 5.60 -7.03
C SER A 144 2.88 6.63 -5.95
N ILE A 145 3.78 6.85 -4.97
CA ILE A 145 3.47 7.66 -3.79
C ILE A 145 3.98 9.11 -3.86
N ALA A 146 4.63 9.56 -4.95
CA ALA A 146 5.28 10.87 -4.96
C ALA A 146 4.36 12.03 -5.32
N GLY A 147 3.55 11.90 -6.35
CA GLY A 147 2.88 13.03 -7.02
C GLY A 147 1.45 13.28 -6.60
N GLY A 148 0.72 12.25 -6.19
CA GLY A 148 -0.70 12.32 -5.88
C GLY A 148 -1.05 13.29 -4.76
N ASP A 149 -2.30 13.76 -4.77
CA ASP A 149 -2.77 14.78 -3.83
C ASP A 149 -2.92 14.27 -2.40
N ARG A 150 -3.23 12.98 -2.24
CA ARG A 150 -3.47 12.34 -0.94
C ARG A 150 -2.80 10.97 -0.92
N LEU A 151 -2.29 10.60 0.25
CA LEU A 151 -1.75 9.26 0.49
C LEU A 151 -2.89 8.34 0.90
N TYR A 152 -3.04 7.22 0.19
CA TYR A 152 -4.05 6.20 0.47
C TYR A 152 -3.39 4.91 0.94
N GLY A 153 -4.13 4.18 1.78
CA GLY A 153 -3.85 2.80 2.13
C GLY A 153 -5.05 1.92 1.81
N TYR A 154 -4.80 0.79 1.19
CA TYR A 154 -5.80 -0.24 0.92
C TYR A 154 -5.30 -1.57 1.46
N GLY A 155 -6.19 -2.35 2.01
CA GLY A 155 -5.77 -3.64 2.54
C GLY A 155 -6.94 -4.54 2.83
N GLY A 156 -6.62 -5.77 3.15
CA GLY A 156 -7.59 -6.78 3.51
C GLY A 156 -7.74 -7.86 2.45
N GLU A 157 -8.64 -8.76 2.73
CA GLU A 157 -9.00 -9.90 1.88
C GLU A 157 -10.50 -9.84 1.64
N TYR A 158 -10.95 -10.16 0.44
CA TYR A 158 -12.39 -10.29 0.15
C TYR A 158 -12.80 -11.75 0.25
N ASP A 159 -13.87 -12.03 1.00
CA ASP A 159 -14.46 -13.35 1.06
C ASP A 159 -15.29 -13.68 -0.22
N GLU A 160 -15.85 -14.89 -0.28
CA GLU A 160 -16.65 -15.37 -1.43
C GLU A 160 -17.90 -14.51 -1.68
N ASP A 161 -18.40 -13.82 -0.67
CA ASP A 161 -19.57 -12.93 -0.75
C ASP A 161 -19.19 -11.49 -1.12
N GLY A 162 -17.89 -11.21 -1.29
CA GLY A 162 -17.36 -9.90 -1.63
C GLY A 162 -17.28 -8.93 -0.46
N LYS A 163 -17.31 -9.44 0.75
CA LYS A 163 -17.10 -8.63 1.95
C LYS A 163 -15.63 -8.56 2.27
N LEU A 164 -15.15 -7.34 2.53
CA LEU A 164 -13.77 -7.11 3.00
C LEU A 164 -13.57 -7.77 4.36
N THR A 165 -12.54 -8.58 4.48
CA THR A 165 -12.12 -9.29 5.67
C THR A 165 -10.62 -9.13 5.87
N ARG A 166 -10.12 -9.48 7.08
CA ARG A 166 -8.67 -9.46 7.38
C ARG A 166 -7.96 -8.15 7.01
N GLU A 167 -8.65 -7.04 7.17
CA GLU A 167 -8.13 -5.68 6.87
C GLU A 167 -7.19 -5.12 7.94
N TRP A 168 -6.78 -5.93 8.91
CA TRP A 168 -6.00 -5.50 10.06
C TRP A 168 -4.70 -4.76 9.71
N VAL A 169 -4.10 -5.06 8.56
CA VAL A 169 -2.86 -4.36 8.14
C VAL A 169 -3.14 -2.89 7.81
N TYR A 170 -4.28 -2.61 7.16
CA TYR A 170 -4.75 -1.25 6.96
C TYR A 170 -5.15 -0.58 8.28
N ASP A 171 -5.87 -1.29 9.15
CA ASP A 171 -6.26 -0.75 10.45
C ASP A 171 -5.04 -0.33 11.26
N GLU A 172 -3.99 -1.16 11.25
CA GLU A 172 -2.71 -0.86 11.90
C GLU A 172 -2.05 0.39 11.30
N ALA A 173 -2.00 0.47 9.95
CA ALA A 173 -1.45 1.64 9.28
C ALA A 173 -2.21 2.92 9.64
N ASN A 174 -3.54 2.84 9.74
CA ASN A 174 -4.37 3.98 10.11
C ASN A 174 -4.18 4.39 11.58
N LEU A 175 -4.07 3.43 12.50
CA LEU A 175 -3.74 3.71 13.90
C LEU A 175 -2.39 4.42 14.03
N ILE A 176 -1.38 3.94 13.33
CA ILE A 176 -0.05 4.59 13.32
C ILE A 176 -0.11 5.98 12.70
N ALA A 177 -0.85 6.17 11.60
CA ALA A 177 -1.02 7.48 10.98
C ALA A 177 -1.68 8.47 11.94
N ASP A 178 -2.75 8.06 12.63
CA ASP A 178 -3.44 8.87 13.63
C ASP A 178 -2.51 9.26 14.78
N ASP A 179 -1.74 8.32 15.33
CA ASP A 179 -0.77 8.57 16.41
C ASP A 179 0.33 9.56 16.01
N LEU A 180 0.72 9.54 14.72
CA LEU A 180 1.71 10.46 14.15
C LEU A 180 1.09 11.81 13.74
N GLY A 181 -0.24 11.93 13.74
CA GLY A 181 -0.95 13.10 13.23
C GLY A 181 -0.81 13.27 11.71
N LEU A 182 -0.74 12.16 10.98
CA LEU A 182 -0.65 12.08 9.52
C LEU A 182 -1.98 11.63 8.93
N ASP A 183 -2.29 12.12 7.74
CA ASP A 183 -3.47 11.69 7.01
C ASP A 183 -3.16 10.43 6.19
N LEU A 184 -3.90 9.34 6.42
CA LEU A 184 -3.95 8.17 5.56
C LEU A 184 -5.40 7.91 5.16
N TYR A 185 -5.67 8.02 3.87
CA TYR A 185 -7.01 7.84 3.32
C TYR A 185 -7.24 6.38 2.91
N THR A 186 -8.49 5.96 2.82
CA THR A 186 -8.87 4.69 2.18
C THR A 186 -9.83 4.96 1.03
N LEU A 187 -10.14 3.94 0.24
CA LEU A 187 -11.10 4.05 -0.85
C LEU A 187 -12.47 4.49 -0.31
N PRO A 188 -13.14 5.43 -1.00
CA PRO A 188 -14.53 5.73 -0.70
C PRO A 188 -15.42 4.49 -0.85
N GLU A 189 -16.45 4.40 -0.04
CA GLU A 189 -17.39 3.26 -0.05
C GLU A 189 -17.99 3.01 -1.44
N GLN A 190 -18.27 4.08 -2.21
CA GLN A 190 -18.76 3.98 -3.58
C GLN A 190 -17.78 3.31 -4.55
N VAL A 191 -16.49 3.47 -4.33
CA VAL A 191 -15.46 2.82 -5.15
C VAL A 191 -15.42 1.33 -4.86
N THR A 192 -15.61 0.94 -3.61
CA THR A 192 -15.64 -0.48 -3.21
C THR A 192 -16.87 -1.21 -3.74
N GLU A 193 -18.02 -0.55 -3.91
CA GLU A 193 -19.21 -1.14 -4.53
C GLU A 193 -19.02 -1.48 -6.02
N PHE A 194 -18.21 -0.71 -6.74
CA PHE A 194 -17.95 -0.92 -8.17
C PHE A 194 -16.71 -1.79 -8.43
N GLN A 195 -15.85 -1.97 -7.46
CA GLN A 195 -14.79 -2.96 -7.57
C GLN A 195 -15.41 -4.34 -7.33
N SER A 196 -15.35 -5.17 -8.36
CA SER A 196 -15.68 -6.59 -8.16
C SER A 196 -14.94 -7.08 -6.91
N PRO A 197 -15.58 -7.81 -6.01
CA PRO A 197 -14.95 -8.36 -4.81
C PRO A 197 -13.69 -9.19 -5.11
N THR A 198 -13.57 -9.63 -6.36
CA THR A 198 -12.38 -10.31 -6.87
C THR A 198 -11.35 -9.37 -7.52
N ARG A 199 -11.61 -8.07 -7.56
CA ARG A 199 -10.72 -7.09 -8.16
C ARG A 199 -9.83 -6.50 -7.08
N LEU A 200 -8.80 -7.24 -6.75
CA LEU A 200 -7.66 -6.71 -6.01
C LEU A 200 -7.09 -5.53 -6.78
N LEU A 201 -6.72 -4.48 -6.09
CA LEU A 201 -6.05 -3.34 -6.70
C LEU A 201 -4.74 -3.83 -7.34
N GLY A 202 -4.55 -3.47 -8.59
CA GLY A 202 -3.50 -4.03 -9.41
C GLY A 202 -2.14 -3.43 -9.08
N SER A 203 -1.34 -4.15 -8.34
CA SER A 203 0.10 -3.96 -8.13
C SER A 203 0.69 -5.22 -7.49
N ASP A 204 1.93 -5.20 -7.07
CA ASP A 204 2.68 -6.36 -6.54
C ASP A 204 2.04 -7.08 -5.34
N SER A 205 1.17 -6.40 -4.58
CA SER A 205 0.38 -7.04 -3.51
C SER A 205 -0.63 -8.07 -3.99
N TYR A 206 -1.00 -8.04 -5.29
CA TYR A 206 -2.05 -8.89 -5.86
C TYR A 206 -1.87 -10.38 -5.59
N TYR A 207 -0.69 -10.92 -5.81
CA TYR A 207 -0.45 -12.36 -5.65
C TYR A 207 -0.33 -12.79 -4.19
N PHE A 208 0.11 -11.91 -3.30
CA PHE A 208 0.07 -12.15 -1.85
C PHE A 208 -1.37 -12.24 -1.38
N ALA A 209 -2.21 -11.28 -1.75
CA ALA A 209 -3.62 -11.26 -1.41
C ALA A 209 -4.36 -12.50 -1.96
N LYS A 210 -4.03 -12.94 -3.18
CA LYS A 210 -4.60 -14.12 -3.80
C LYS A 210 -4.32 -15.41 -3.03
N GLU A 211 -3.17 -15.48 -2.35
CA GLU A 211 -2.80 -16.61 -1.47
C GLU A 211 -3.25 -16.40 -0.02
N GLY A 212 -4.14 -15.42 0.23
CA GLY A 212 -4.69 -15.15 1.55
C GLY A 212 -3.71 -14.48 2.52
N ILE A 213 -2.64 -13.87 2.02
CA ILE A 213 -1.73 -13.06 2.83
C ILE A 213 -2.34 -11.66 2.97
N PRO A 214 -2.61 -11.19 4.21
CA PRO A 214 -3.07 -9.82 4.44
C PRO A 214 -2.08 -8.82 3.88
N TYR A 215 -2.58 -7.72 3.34
CA TYR A 215 -1.72 -6.72 2.71
C TYR A 215 -2.13 -5.29 3.02
N LEU A 216 -1.19 -4.38 2.86
CA LEU A 216 -1.39 -2.96 2.67
C LEU A 216 -0.82 -2.57 1.31
N TYR A 217 -1.62 -1.94 0.46
CA TYR A 217 -1.17 -1.24 -0.73
C TYR A 217 -1.24 0.26 -0.48
N MET A 218 -0.14 0.96 -0.67
CA MET A 218 -0.04 2.41 -0.49
C MET A 218 0.20 3.09 -1.84
N GLU A 219 -0.65 4.07 -2.16
CA GLU A 219 -0.46 4.94 -3.31
C GLU A 219 -0.78 6.40 -2.97
N ALA A 220 -0.28 7.34 -3.76
CA ALA A 220 -0.72 8.73 -3.72
C ALA A 220 -1.63 9.02 -4.93
N SER A 221 -2.88 9.38 -4.65
CA SER A 221 -3.92 9.52 -5.64
C SER A 221 -4.93 10.62 -5.25
N LEU A 222 -6.04 10.71 -5.96
CA LEU A 222 -7.18 11.56 -5.61
C LEU A 222 -8.50 10.83 -5.89
N TRP A 223 -8.91 9.99 -4.94
CA TRP A 223 -10.15 9.23 -5.02
C TRP A 223 -11.36 9.96 -4.46
N CYS A 224 -11.16 10.97 -3.61
CA CYS A 224 -12.22 11.71 -2.95
C CYS A 224 -12.09 13.21 -3.19
N ASN A 225 -13.24 13.90 -3.29
CA ASN A 225 -13.30 15.34 -3.15
C ASN A 225 -13.12 15.75 -1.68
N ASP A 226 -12.86 17.04 -1.43
CA ASP A 226 -12.69 17.59 -0.08
C ASP A 226 -13.90 17.42 0.84
N ASP A 227 -15.10 17.17 0.28
CA ASP A 227 -16.34 16.91 1.00
C ASP A 227 -16.54 15.43 1.36
N GLY A 228 -15.55 14.56 1.08
CA GLY A 228 -15.61 13.12 1.32
C GLY A 228 -16.47 12.35 0.31
N THR A 229 -17.05 13.04 -0.67
CA THR A 229 -17.72 12.36 -1.79
C THR A 229 -16.68 11.78 -2.73
N GLY A 230 -16.96 10.63 -3.32
CA GLY A 230 -16.04 9.96 -4.26
C GLY A 230 -15.54 10.94 -5.31
N GLY A 231 -14.23 10.89 -5.58
CA GLY A 231 -13.61 11.71 -6.60
C GLY A 231 -14.30 11.47 -7.92
N ASN A 232 -15.04 12.49 -8.35
CA ASN A 232 -15.74 12.52 -9.61
C ASN A 232 -16.95 11.60 -9.74
N ASP A 233 -17.85 12.02 -10.58
CA ASP A 233 -19.11 11.39 -10.89
C ASP A 233 -18.98 9.88 -11.23
N GLU A 234 -20.08 9.21 -11.32
CA GLU A 234 -20.21 7.79 -11.62
C GLU A 234 -19.39 7.30 -12.85
N THR A 235 -18.87 8.23 -13.66
CA THR A 235 -18.10 7.91 -14.87
C THR A 235 -16.60 7.75 -14.62
N HIS A 236 -16.08 8.13 -13.46
CA HIS A 236 -14.66 8.21 -13.14
C HIS A 236 -14.16 7.09 -12.22
N LEU A 237 -14.98 6.13 -11.91
CA LEU A 237 -14.63 4.93 -11.13
C LEU A 237 -13.55 4.04 -11.79
N THR A 238 -13.15 4.38 -13.00
CA THR A 238 -12.10 3.69 -13.76
C THR A 238 -10.87 4.55 -14.02
N CYS A 239 -10.89 5.81 -13.62
CA CYS A 239 -9.77 6.73 -13.84
C CYS A 239 -9.18 7.14 -12.49
N HIS A 240 -7.96 6.72 -12.23
CA HIS A 240 -7.14 7.29 -11.20
C HIS A 240 -6.80 8.72 -11.58
N TYR A 241 -7.36 9.69 -10.90
CA TYR A 241 -6.73 11.01 -10.87
C TYR A 241 -5.66 10.95 -9.79
N GLN A 242 -4.49 11.40 -10.11
CA GLN A 242 -3.48 11.56 -9.07
C GLN A 242 -3.50 12.96 -8.48
N THR A 243 -3.85 13.96 -9.28
CA THR A 243 -3.91 15.35 -8.82
C THR A 243 -4.99 16.18 -9.49
N ALA A 244 -5.62 17.07 -8.72
CA ALA A 244 -6.56 18.09 -9.22
C ALA A 244 -5.84 19.35 -9.75
N ASN A 245 -4.51 19.41 -9.73
CA ASN A 245 -3.77 20.56 -10.18
C ASN A 245 -3.96 20.76 -11.69
N GLU A 246 -4.43 21.96 -12.10
CA GLU A 246 -4.73 22.31 -13.50
C GLU A 246 -3.53 22.17 -14.45
N ALA A 247 -2.29 22.20 -13.93
CA ALA A 247 -1.09 21.98 -14.74
C ALA A 247 -1.06 20.56 -15.38
N PHE A 248 -1.79 19.61 -14.81
CA PHE A 248 -1.89 18.23 -15.29
C PHE A 248 -3.17 17.97 -16.11
N ALA A 249 -3.92 19.00 -16.47
CA ALA A 249 -5.18 18.85 -17.22
C ALA A 249 -5.00 18.14 -18.58
N SER A 250 -3.83 18.25 -19.22
CA SER A 250 -3.53 17.57 -20.48
C SER A 250 -3.54 16.05 -20.39
N THR A 251 -3.28 15.50 -19.20
CA THR A 251 -3.28 14.06 -18.91
C THR A 251 -4.48 13.64 -18.05
N GLY A 252 -5.46 14.55 -17.87
CA GLY A 252 -6.62 14.28 -17.01
C GLY A 252 -6.25 14.13 -15.53
N GLY A 253 -5.20 14.79 -15.06
CA GLY A 253 -4.71 14.69 -13.68
C GLY A 253 -3.81 13.49 -13.41
N GLN A 254 -3.41 12.75 -14.46
CA GLN A 254 -2.49 11.62 -14.33
C GLN A 254 -1.04 12.09 -14.33
N ILE A 255 -0.24 11.49 -13.48
CA ILE A 255 1.21 11.65 -13.35
C ILE A 255 1.91 10.40 -13.87
N MET A 256 1.60 9.24 -13.29
CA MET A 256 2.14 7.94 -13.71
C MET A 256 1.92 7.73 -15.22
N HIS A 257 2.86 7.08 -15.87
CA HIS A 257 2.82 6.76 -17.29
C HIS A 257 2.78 7.98 -18.23
N THR A 258 3.01 9.20 -17.73
CA THR A 258 3.00 10.42 -18.50
C THR A 258 4.35 11.15 -18.47
N GLU A 259 4.47 12.22 -19.25
CA GLU A 259 5.64 13.09 -19.23
C GLU A 259 5.81 13.85 -17.89
N PHE A 260 4.80 13.85 -17.02
CA PHE A 260 4.86 14.48 -15.70
C PHE A 260 5.54 13.60 -14.65
N ASP A 261 5.73 12.31 -14.93
CA ASP A 261 6.45 11.39 -14.06
C ASP A 261 7.97 11.64 -14.10
N ASP A 262 8.36 12.85 -13.74
CA ASP A 262 9.74 13.37 -13.73
C ASP A 262 9.96 14.26 -12.50
N LEU A 263 11.07 14.07 -11.80
CA LEU A 263 11.33 14.76 -10.53
C LEU A 263 11.39 16.29 -10.65
N ASN A 264 11.94 16.80 -11.76
CA ASN A 264 12.02 18.24 -11.94
C ASN A 264 10.64 18.84 -12.17
N ARG A 265 9.82 18.17 -12.99
CA ARG A 265 8.44 18.58 -13.24
C ARG A 265 7.59 18.49 -11.97
N LEU A 266 7.69 17.40 -11.21
CA LEU A 266 6.98 17.27 -9.95
C LEU A 266 7.38 18.36 -8.94
N ASN A 267 8.67 18.65 -8.79
CA ASN A 267 9.12 19.70 -7.90
C ASN A 267 8.75 21.12 -8.38
N GLU A 268 8.68 21.35 -9.69
CA GLU A 268 8.25 22.63 -10.27
C GLU A 268 6.73 22.84 -10.09
N LEU A 269 5.91 21.83 -10.39
CA LEU A 269 4.45 21.94 -10.46
C LEU A 269 3.77 21.65 -9.12
N LEU A 270 4.40 20.83 -8.28
CA LEU A 270 3.91 20.39 -6.96
C LEU A 270 5.01 20.58 -5.89
N PRO A 271 5.47 21.82 -5.63
CA PRO A 271 6.60 22.07 -4.75
C PRO A 271 6.36 21.52 -3.33
N GLY A 272 7.30 20.69 -2.85
CA GLY A 272 7.26 20.04 -1.54
C GLY A 272 6.39 18.76 -1.46
N ARG A 273 5.60 18.44 -2.50
CA ARG A 273 4.70 17.29 -2.51
C ARG A 273 5.47 15.98 -2.42
N VAL A 274 6.45 15.78 -3.27
CA VAL A 274 7.29 14.57 -3.29
C VAL A 274 7.88 14.30 -1.91
N GLN A 275 8.50 15.33 -1.31
CA GLN A 275 9.14 15.20 0.02
C GLN A 275 8.12 14.86 1.10
N LYS A 276 6.94 15.51 1.08
CA LYS A 276 5.88 15.26 2.06
C LYS A 276 5.39 13.82 1.95
N ASN A 277 4.99 13.40 0.76
CA ASN A 277 4.38 12.08 0.58
C ASN A 277 5.35 10.94 0.90
N LEU A 278 6.62 11.03 0.45
CA LEU A 278 7.63 10.04 0.80
C LEU A 278 7.92 10.02 2.31
N HIS A 279 7.96 11.19 2.95
CA HIS A 279 8.15 11.28 4.40
C HIS A 279 6.99 10.61 5.14
N ASP A 280 5.75 10.92 4.79
CA ASP A 280 4.56 10.42 5.49
C ASP A 280 4.45 8.90 5.32
N ALA A 281 4.62 8.38 4.10
CA ALA A 281 4.63 6.95 3.84
C ALA A 281 5.76 6.24 4.63
N SER A 282 6.99 6.78 4.59
CA SER A 282 8.11 6.22 5.36
C SER A 282 7.86 6.24 6.87
N ALA A 283 7.22 7.30 7.39
CA ALA A 283 6.92 7.42 8.81
C ALA A 283 5.86 6.39 9.25
N ILE A 284 4.77 6.27 8.49
CA ILE A 284 3.70 5.29 8.76
C ILE A 284 4.28 3.86 8.73
N VAL A 285 4.97 3.50 7.65
CA VAL A 285 5.54 2.16 7.53
C VAL A 285 6.58 1.90 8.61
N THR A 286 7.41 2.89 8.99
CA THR A 286 8.33 2.76 10.14
C THR A 286 7.59 2.40 11.41
N GLY A 287 6.50 3.08 11.73
CA GLY A 287 5.66 2.77 12.91
C GLY A 287 5.14 1.35 12.85
N MET A 288 4.56 0.95 11.72
CA MET A 288 4.05 -0.41 11.50
C MET A 288 5.14 -1.48 11.73
N LEU A 289 6.34 -1.30 11.19
CA LEU A 289 7.43 -2.28 11.32
C LEU A 289 7.97 -2.40 12.77
N LEU A 290 7.75 -1.38 13.60
CA LEU A 290 8.09 -1.39 15.02
C LEU A 290 7.00 -2.01 15.88
N ASP A 291 5.73 -1.91 15.46
CA ASP A 291 4.56 -2.32 16.26
C ASP A 291 4.02 -3.70 15.85
N ILE A 292 3.99 -4.02 14.56
CA ILE A 292 3.46 -5.30 14.09
C ILE A 292 4.24 -6.48 14.67
N SER A 293 3.49 -7.36 15.34
CA SER A 293 3.95 -8.59 15.95
C SER A 293 3.07 -9.77 15.51
N PRO A 294 3.45 -11.01 15.77
CA PRO A 294 2.61 -12.17 15.44
C PRO A 294 1.20 -12.17 16.05
N ASN A 295 0.93 -11.27 17.01
CA ASN A 295 -0.35 -11.18 17.71
C ASN A 295 -1.16 -9.92 17.33
N THR A 296 -0.68 -9.07 16.46
CA THR A 296 -1.31 -7.77 16.14
C THR A 296 -2.70 -7.95 15.54
N GLU A 297 -2.90 -8.88 14.61
CA GLU A 297 -4.23 -9.20 14.05
C GLU A 297 -5.24 -9.54 15.13
N ALA A 298 -4.87 -10.41 16.09
CA ALA A 298 -5.74 -10.79 17.19
C ALA A 298 -6.03 -9.63 18.14
N GLY A 299 -5.05 -8.75 18.36
CA GLY A 299 -5.18 -7.55 19.19
C GLY A 299 -6.18 -6.55 18.58
N ILE A 300 -6.07 -6.27 17.30
CA ILE A 300 -6.98 -5.38 16.56
C ILE A 300 -8.40 -5.96 16.55
N ALA A 301 -8.57 -7.26 16.26
CA ALA A 301 -9.87 -7.91 16.30
C ALA A 301 -10.54 -7.81 17.67
N ALA A 302 -9.78 -8.00 18.75
CA ALA A 302 -10.27 -7.85 20.12
C ALA A 302 -10.67 -6.40 20.42
N GLY A 303 -9.91 -5.43 19.98
CA GLY A 303 -10.21 -3.99 20.12
C GLY A 303 -11.51 -3.60 19.39
N LYS A 304 -11.69 -4.02 18.15
CA LYS A 304 -12.93 -3.79 17.37
C LYS A 304 -14.15 -4.42 18.05
N ALA A 305 -14.03 -5.65 18.56
CA ALA A 305 -15.10 -6.31 19.30
C ALA A 305 -15.50 -5.56 20.58
N ALA A 306 -14.54 -5.07 21.34
CA ALA A 306 -14.78 -4.28 22.55
C ALA A 306 -15.46 -2.94 22.24
N ALA A 307 -15.03 -2.24 21.19
CA ALA A 307 -15.64 -0.98 20.74
C ALA A 307 -17.10 -1.19 20.30
N SER A 308 -17.37 -2.25 19.54
CA SER A 308 -18.74 -2.59 19.11
C SER A 308 -19.65 -2.93 20.29
N ALA A 309 -19.15 -3.61 21.32
CA ALA A 309 -19.91 -3.90 22.54
C ALA A 309 -20.25 -2.62 23.30
N ALA A 310 -19.29 -1.70 23.47
CA ALA A 310 -19.50 -0.41 24.14
C ALA A 310 -20.55 0.43 23.43
N THR A 311 -20.53 0.49 22.09
CA THR A 311 -21.54 1.23 21.30
C THR A 311 -22.94 0.63 21.44
N GLN A 312 -23.07 -0.69 21.56
CA GLN A 312 -24.36 -1.35 21.81
C GLN A 312 -24.90 -1.09 23.23
N GLU A 313 -24.04 -1.02 24.24
CA GLU A 313 -24.42 -0.65 25.60
C GLU A 313 -24.90 0.79 25.70
N GLU A 314 -24.23 1.74 25.01
CA GLU A 314 -24.65 3.14 24.94
C GLU A 314 -26.00 3.30 24.22
N SER A 315 -26.23 2.60 23.11
CA SER A 315 -27.50 2.63 22.39
C SER A 315 -28.64 2.03 23.20
N SER A 316 -28.39 0.97 23.94
CA SER A 316 -29.39 0.33 24.81
C SER A 316 -29.72 1.17 26.06
N SER A 317 -28.78 1.95 26.56
CA SER A 317 -29.00 2.87 27.67
C SER A 317 -29.80 4.11 27.29
N THR A 318 -29.66 4.57 26.03
CA THR A 318 -30.47 5.69 25.48
C THR A 318 -31.91 5.29 25.18
N ASP A 319 -32.15 4.06 24.70
CA ASP A 319 -33.52 3.54 24.48
C ASP A 319 -34.30 3.39 25.81
N ASN A 320 -33.68 2.89 26.84
CA ASN A 320 -34.31 2.81 28.17
C ASN A 320 -34.62 4.16 28.79
N SER A 321 -33.89 5.21 28.48
CA SER A 321 -34.16 6.58 28.98
C SER A 321 -35.31 7.28 28.21
N ILE A 322 -35.69 6.80 27.07
CA ILE A 322 -36.82 7.32 26.27
C ILE A 322 -38.14 6.68 26.70
N GLU A 323 -38.14 5.39 27.10
CA GLU A 323 -39.35 4.72 27.59
C GLU A 323 -39.79 5.19 28.98
N GLU A 324 -38.90 5.61 29.86
CA GLU A 324 -39.25 6.15 31.19
C GLU A 324 -39.88 7.57 31.12
N ASN A 325 -39.67 8.34 30.06
CA ASN A 325 -40.23 9.70 29.91
C ASN A 325 -41.60 9.77 29.21
N VAL A 326 -42.19 8.64 28.81
CA VAL A 326 -43.50 8.59 28.11
C VAL A 326 -44.66 8.17 29.05
N SER A 327 -44.38 7.81 30.30
CA SER A 327 -45.40 7.29 31.25
C SER A 327 -45.98 8.30 32.25
N GLU A 328 -45.60 9.58 32.21
CA GLU A 328 -46.15 10.60 33.06
C GLU A 328 -46.71 11.80 32.28
N ASP A 329 -47.76 11.61 31.53
CA ASP A 329 -48.75 12.72 31.28
C ASP A 329 -50.07 12.17 30.68
N SER A 330 -50.90 11.54 31.51
CA SER A 330 -52.31 11.31 31.22
C SER A 330 -53.17 11.51 32.48
N SER A 331 -53.28 12.77 32.92
CA SER A 331 -54.36 13.17 33.79
C SER A 331 -54.59 14.69 33.63
N PHE A 332 -55.43 15.10 32.71
CA PHE A 332 -56.26 16.28 32.94
C PHE A 332 -57.68 16.04 32.43
N GLU A 333 -58.56 16.22 33.38
CA GLU A 333 -59.98 16.00 33.45
C GLU A 333 -60.81 16.87 32.47
N ASN A 334 -61.95 16.31 32.17
CA ASN A 334 -63.12 17.07 31.73
C ASN A 334 -63.58 18.06 32.78
N ASP A 335 -63.87 19.30 32.35
CA ASP A 335 -65.08 20.06 32.59
C ASP A 335 -65.27 21.16 31.54
#